data_fceb348bac47b275a5af25486e9899f4
#
_entry.id   fceb348bac47b275a5af25486e9899f4
#
_cell.length_a   1.000
_cell.length_b   1.000
_cell.length_c   1.000
_cell.angle_alpha   90.00
_cell.angle_beta   90.00
_cell.angle_gamma   90.00
#
_symmetry.space_group_name_H-M   'P 1'
#
loop_
_entity.id
_entity.type
_entity.pdbx_description
1 polymer ?
#
loop_
_entity_poly.entity_id
_entity_poly.type
_entity_poly.pdbx_seq_one_letter_code
_entity_poly.pdbx_strand_id
1 'polypeptide(L)'
;EITNIIERKQTQFIGRISIQKNYSFFIPETDRPMPDLFIPTDKLNGASNNDKVVAKLTVWDKAKRVPEGEVLELVKQEAENDIAMKQILLAAGFNLSFDDEVMEQAERFPDGVSEGEAAKRRDFRDILTFTIDPVDAKDFDDALSIQLLPNGLYEIGVHIADVSYYVEPGTALDDEAYSRATSVYLPDRVSPMLPERISNELCSLRPKESKYTFSAVFQMTDKCEIKDGWLGRTVIHSDHRFSYEEVQEIIEAGEGLYRDEIMLLNTLAQKMRKERFKKGAINFSSQEVRFVLDENRKPIGITIKESKEAHQLIEEFMLLANKHVAEFISKITVKDKPVPFPYRVHDVPDEAKLGPFMVFAKKYGHTFDVSSPQRIAESFNQMLKDAAGKPEQHVLEALGIRTMAKAVYTAENIGHYGLGFENYCHFTSPIRRYPDVLVHRVLQQCLDKQPQIDKKMEAKCKHCSERERAAMESERAGNKYKQVEYMSQFLGEEFEGVVSGVASFGFWVETVEHKCEGLVSLFSLSDYDDFRHIEEDYKLVGKRSGRSFRMGDKVTIKVVAANLEKRQLDYELVLGHIDSTEEELLGSKPVHGKSSKSSPRSFGEQKKKKGKK
;
A
#
# COMPACT_ATOMS: atom_id res chain seq x y z
N GLU A 1 33.60 8.32 -1.90
CA GLU A 1 34.09 8.66 -0.55
C GLU A 1 33.05 9.53 0.15
N ILE A 2 32.57 9.13 1.34
CA ILE A 2 31.62 9.93 2.12
C ILE A 2 32.38 11.06 2.78
N THR A 3 32.13 12.30 2.39
CA THR A 3 32.82 13.48 2.91
C THR A 3 32.15 14.07 4.15
N ASN A 4 30.81 13.94 4.26
CA ASN A 4 30.06 14.39 5.41
C ASN A 4 28.76 13.58 5.59
N ILE A 5 28.32 13.41 6.84
CA ILE A 5 27.00 12.88 7.18
C ILE A 5 26.12 14.07 7.52
N ILE A 6 25.08 14.31 6.74
CA ILE A 6 24.14 15.41 6.92
C ILE A 6 23.10 15.03 7.97
N GLU A 7 22.55 13.80 7.86
CA GLU A 7 21.53 13.25 8.75
C GLU A 7 21.65 11.74 8.82
N ARG A 8 21.27 11.13 9.96
CA ARG A 8 21.24 9.69 10.15
C ARG A 8 19.80 9.19 10.04
N LYS A 9 19.55 8.26 9.12
CA LYS A 9 18.21 7.66 8.92
C LYS A 9 17.76 6.79 10.10
N GLN A 10 18.70 6.21 10.83
CA GLN A 10 18.42 5.34 11.96
C GLN A 10 19.22 5.79 13.17
N THR A 11 18.52 6.06 14.26
CA THR A 11 19.10 6.49 15.54
C THR A 11 18.80 5.53 16.68
N GLN A 12 17.83 4.63 16.54
CA GLN A 12 17.45 3.64 17.54
C GLN A 12 17.80 2.23 17.05
N PHE A 13 18.25 1.37 17.96
CA PHE A 13 18.75 0.03 17.65
C PHE A 13 18.36 -0.94 18.76
N ILE A 14 18.15 -2.22 18.39
CA ILE A 14 18.03 -3.33 19.34
C ILE A 14 19.37 -4.02 19.47
N GLY A 15 19.73 -4.38 20.68
CA GLY A 15 20.99 -5.06 21.00
C GLY A 15 21.11 -5.42 22.46
N ARG A 16 22.31 -5.76 22.90
CA ARG A 16 22.59 -6.19 24.27
C ARG A 16 23.52 -5.23 25.00
N ILE A 17 23.30 -5.11 26.31
CA ILE A 17 24.19 -4.35 27.19
C ILE A 17 25.32 -5.25 27.68
N SER A 18 26.54 -4.74 27.57
CA SER A 18 27.74 -5.30 28.18
C SER A 18 28.26 -4.35 29.25
N ILE A 19 28.16 -4.73 30.53
CA ILE A 19 28.63 -3.93 31.66
C ILE A 19 29.98 -4.44 32.11
N GLN A 20 30.97 -3.56 32.12
CA GLN A 20 32.31 -3.75 32.66
C GLN A 20 32.45 -2.94 33.97
N LYS A 21 33.55 -3.14 34.72
CA LYS A 21 33.74 -2.49 36.04
C LYS A 21 33.52 -0.96 36.04
N ASN A 22 33.89 -0.25 34.99
CA ASN A 22 33.84 1.21 34.93
C ASN A 22 33.16 1.78 33.69
N TYR A 23 32.59 0.93 32.80
CA TYR A 23 31.96 1.36 31.56
C TYR A 23 30.96 0.34 31.06
N SER A 24 30.02 0.82 30.30
CA SER A 24 28.98 -0.01 29.69
C SER A 24 28.92 0.25 28.20
N PHE A 25 28.72 -0.81 27.43
CA PHE A 25 28.52 -0.75 25.99
C PHE A 25 27.20 -1.39 25.60
N PHE A 26 26.59 -0.82 24.59
CA PHE A 26 25.50 -1.45 23.85
C PHE A 26 26.09 -2.07 22.58
N ILE A 27 25.85 -3.37 22.39
CA ILE A 27 26.28 -4.16 21.26
C ILE A 27 25.07 -4.34 20.33
N PRO A 28 25.04 -3.67 19.16
CA PRO A 28 23.89 -3.72 18.24
C PRO A 28 23.69 -5.12 17.64
N GLU A 29 22.46 -5.60 17.63
CA GLU A 29 22.05 -6.78 16.86
C GLU A 29 21.50 -6.30 15.50
N THR A 30 22.37 -6.11 14.51
CA THR A 30 22.02 -5.59 13.18
C THR A 30 22.86 -6.24 12.09
N ASP A 31 22.27 -6.46 10.91
CA ASP A 31 22.96 -6.98 9.71
C ASP A 31 23.93 -5.97 9.09
N ARG A 32 23.85 -4.69 9.51
CA ARG A 32 24.73 -3.63 9.01
C ARG A 32 25.87 -3.39 9.99
N PRO A 33 27.13 -3.25 9.51
CA PRO A 33 28.26 -2.94 10.38
C PRO A 33 28.02 -1.64 11.16
N MET A 34 27.95 -1.75 12.47
CA MET A 34 27.79 -0.63 13.38
C MET A 34 28.71 -0.84 14.59
N PRO A 35 29.46 0.18 15.03
CA PRO A 35 30.27 0.08 16.24
C PRO A 35 29.39 0.02 17.48
N ASP A 36 29.95 -0.56 18.55
CA ASP A 36 29.32 -0.53 19.88
C ASP A 36 29.13 0.91 20.36
N LEU A 37 28.01 1.15 21.06
CA LEU A 37 27.74 2.46 21.68
C LEU A 37 28.20 2.47 23.12
N PHE A 38 28.95 3.49 23.52
CA PHE A 38 29.21 3.75 24.94
C PHE A 38 27.92 4.25 25.60
N ILE A 39 27.52 3.61 26.70
CA ILE A 39 26.35 3.99 27.49
C ILE A 39 26.81 4.49 28.85
N PRO A 40 26.64 5.78 29.17
CA PRO A 40 26.88 6.30 30.51
C PRO A 40 26.05 5.57 31.57
N THR A 41 26.58 5.41 32.78
CA THR A 41 25.93 4.62 33.84
C THR A 41 24.54 5.17 34.23
N ASP A 42 24.40 6.48 34.22
CA ASP A 42 23.14 7.22 34.47
C ASP A 42 22.12 7.05 33.35
N LYS A 43 22.55 6.57 32.14
CA LYS A 43 21.71 6.35 30.95
C LYS A 43 21.43 4.86 30.67
N LEU A 44 21.72 3.99 31.62
CA LEU A 44 21.42 2.56 31.50
C LEU A 44 19.93 2.22 31.68
N ASN A 45 19.13 3.14 32.21
CA ASN A 45 17.69 2.95 32.44
C ASN A 45 17.35 1.62 33.14
N GLY A 46 18.17 1.23 34.16
CA GLY A 46 17.97 -0.02 34.91
C GLY A 46 18.41 -1.29 34.18
N ALA A 47 19.05 -1.20 33.03
CA ALA A 47 19.57 -2.36 32.31
C ALA A 47 20.73 -3.02 33.08
N SER A 48 20.71 -4.34 33.09
CA SER A 48 21.74 -5.20 33.67
C SER A 48 22.62 -5.81 32.55
N ASN A 49 23.74 -6.42 32.95
CA ASN A 49 24.64 -7.07 32.01
C ASN A 49 23.92 -8.17 31.20
N ASN A 50 24.11 -8.17 29.88
CA ASN A 50 23.49 -9.07 28.91
C ASN A 50 21.99 -8.86 28.68
N ASP A 51 21.39 -7.80 29.23
CA ASP A 51 20.00 -7.48 28.92
C ASP A 51 19.84 -7.07 27.45
N LYS A 52 18.73 -7.49 26.84
CA LYS A 52 18.32 -7.02 25.53
C LYS A 52 17.54 -5.72 25.70
N VAL A 53 17.92 -4.70 24.93
CA VAL A 53 17.39 -3.33 25.08
C VAL A 53 17.21 -2.66 23.72
N VAL A 54 16.35 -1.62 23.70
CA VAL A 54 16.36 -0.58 22.66
C VAL A 54 17.25 0.55 23.14
N ALA A 55 18.26 0.91 22.36
CA ALA A 55 19.14 2.05 22.66
C ALA A 55 19.09 3.10 21.55
N LYS A 56 19.19 4.39 21.95
CA LYS A 56 19.25 5.54 21.05
C LYS A 56 20.70 6.02 20.94
N LEU A 57 21.18 6.24 19.73
CA LEU A 57 22.44 6.93 19.47
C LEU A 57 22.26 8.43 19.76
N THR A 58 22.97 8.96 20.74
CA THR A 58 22.87 10.37 21.13
C THR A 58 23.99 11.23 20.54
N VAL A 59 25.22 10.71 20.54
CA VAL A 59 26.39 11.46 20.05
C VAL A 59 27.28 10.55 19.19
N TRP A 60 27.61 11.01 18.00
CA TRP A 60 28.65 10.38 17.18
C TRP A 60 29.47 11.45 16.49
N ASP A 61 30.45 11.97 17.20
CA ASP A 61 31.39 12.96 16.68
C ASP A 61 32.63 12.28 16.08
N LYS A 62 33.13 12.80 14.95
CA LYS A 62 34.36 12.33 14.30
C LYS A 62 35.61 12.40 15.23
N ALA A 63 35.58 13.32 16.21
CA ALA A 63 36.64 13.49 17.21
C ALA A 63 36.60 12.39 18.30
N LYS A 64 35.43 11.77 18.53
CA LYS A 64 35.25 10.68 19.50
C LYS A 64 35.35 9.35 18.77
N ARG A 65 36.25 8.47 19.19
CA ARG A 65 36.45 7.13 18.59
C ARG A 65 35.25 6.21 18.76
N VAL A 66 34.41 6.43 19.77
CA VAL A 66 33.28 5.59 20.14
C VAL A 66 32.03 6.46 20.21
N PRO A 67 30.94 6.10 19.52
CA PRO A 67 29.67 6.80 19.64
C PRO A 67 29.05 6.58 21.02
N GLU A 68 28.25 7.56 21.49
CA GLU A 68 27.52 7.49 22.76
C GLU A 68 26.02 7.26 22.51
N GLY A 69 25.39 6.55 23.45
CA GLY A 69 23.96 6.27 23.40
C GLY A 69 23.31 6.24 24.78
N GLU A 70 22.01 6.03 24.79
CA GLU A 70 21.21 5.85 25.99
C GLU A 70 20.23 4.69 25.80
N VAL A 71 19.88 3.98 26.87
CA VAL A 71 18.88 2.93 26.86
C VAL A 71 17.49 3.56 26.98
N LEU A 72 16.64 3.33 25.96
CA LEU A 72 15.26 3.79 25.98
C LEU A 72 14.34 2.79 26.67
N GLU A 73 14.49 1.48 26.37
CA GLU A 73 13.56 0.44 26.79
C GLU A 73 14.28 -0.89 27.04
N LEU A 74 13.79 -1.63 28.04
CA LEU A 74 14.23 -2.98 28.37
C LEU A 74 13.32 -4.03 27.68
N VAL A 75 13.90 -4.88 26.84
CA VAL A 75 13.18 -5.91 26.05
C VAL A 75 13.24 -7.28 26.74
N LYS A 76 13.23 -7.32 28.09
CA LYS A 76 13.55 -8.53 28.88
C LYS A 76 12.48 -9.65 28.83
N GLN A 77 11.22 -9.32 28.60
CA GLN A 77 10.08 -10.26 28.70
C GLN A 77 9.17 -10.22 27.48
N GLU A 78 9.60 -9.59 26.41
CA GLU A 78 8.80 -9.50 25.19
C GLU A 78 8.85 -10.82 24.41
N ALA A 79 7.73 -11.15 23.77
CA ALA A 79 7.65 -12.30 22.87
C ALA A 79 8.52 -12.05 21.62
N GLU A 80 9.05 -13.11 21.01
CA GLU A 80 9.89 -13.01 19.81
C GLU A 80 9.21 -12.26 18.66
N ASN A 81 7.89 -12.43 18.51
CA ASN A 81 7.10 -11.71 17.50
C ASN A 81 7.09 -10.20 17.75
N ASP A 82 7.03 -9.74 19.00
CA ASP A 82 7.06 -8.32 19.35
C ASP A 82 8.42 -7.70 19.00
N ILE A 83 9.49 -8.39 19.37
CA ILE A 83 10.87 -7.99 19.02
C ILE A 83 11.06 -7.92 17.50
N ALA A 84 10.56 -8.89 16.76
CA ALA A 84 10.65 -8.92 15.30
C ALA A 84 9.95 -7.71 14.65
N MET A 85 8.75 -7.34 15.12
CA MET A 85 8.04 -6.16 14.61
C MET A 85 8.80 -4.87 14.93
N LYS A 86 9.34 -4.71 16.14
CA LYS A 86 10.20 -3.58 16.51
C LYS A 86 11.45 -3.51 15.62
N GLN A 87 12.11 -4.63 15.36
CA GLN A 87 13.28 -4.70 14.47
C GLN A 87 12.95 -4.28 13.04
N ILE A 88 11.78 -4.69 12.51
CA ILE A 88 11.34 -4.29 11.16
C ILE A 88 11.20 -2.76 11.07
N LEU A 89 10.57 -2.13 12.04
CA LEU A 89 10.41 -0.67 12.07
C LEU A 89 11.75 0.05 12.16
N LEU A 90 12.60 -0.35 13.10
CA LEU A 90 13.92 0.27 13.30
C LEU A 90 14.84 0.12 12.10
N ALA A 91 14.86 -1.06 11.44
CA ALA A 91 15.65 -1.30 10.24
C ALA A 91 15.24 -0.40 9.06
N ALA A 92 13.96 -0.01 9.01
CA ALA A 92 13.42 0.94 8.04
C ALA A 92 13.57 2.42 8.48
N GLY A 93 14.15 2.67 9.66
CA GLY A 93 14.37 4.01 10.22
C GLY A 93 13.10 4.65 10.77
N PHE A 94 12.16 3.85 11.30
CA PHE A 94 11.03 4.34 12.08
C PHE A 94 11.33 4.17 13.57
N ASN A 95 11.43 5.28 14.28
CA ASN A 95 11.64 5.29 15.71
C ASN A 95 10.41 4.74 16.43
N LEU A 96 10.63 3.99 17.53
CA LEU A 96 9.55 3.36 18.30
C LEU A 96 8.82 4.33 19.24
N SER A 97 9.48 5.40 19.63
CA SER A 97 8.95 6.45 20.51
C SER A 97 9.12 7.84 19.90
N PHE A 98 8.40 8.79 20.42
CA PHE A 98 8.60 10.21 20.16
C PHE A 98 9.56 10.79 21.19
N ASP A 99 10.29 11.85 20.83
CA ASP A 99 11.14 12.58 21.76
C ASP A 99 10.29 13.42 22.74
N ASP A 100 10.82 13.66 23.95
CA ASP A 100 10.09 14.36 25.03
C ASP A 100 9.58 15.74 24.59
N GLU A 101 10.37 16.51 23.83
CA GLU A 101 9.97 17.82 23.31
C GLU A 101 8.72 17.75 22.42
N VAL A 102 8.61 16.69 21.60
CA VAL A 102 7.46 16.43 20.73
C VAL A 102 6.23 16.10 21.57
N MET A 103 6.39 15.25 22.58
CA MET A 103 5.31 14.88 23.50
C MET A 103 4.83 16.07 24.32
N GLU A 104 5.75 16.86 24.90
CA GLU A 104 5.41 18.06 25.61
C GLU A 104 4.66 19.09 24.75
N GLN A 105 5.05 19.24 23.48
CA GLN A 105 4.36 20.14 22.56
C GLN A 105 2.92 19.63 22.29
N ALA A 106 2.72 18.32 22.08
CA ALA A 106 1.41 17.74 21.86
C ALA A 106 0.48 17.93 23.07
N GLU A 107 0.99 17.81 24.30
CA GLU A 107 0.21 17.96 25.55
C GLU A 107 -0.19 19.41 25.85
N ARG A 108 0.48 20.41 25.26
CA ARG A 108 0.13 21.84 25.49
C ARG A 108 -1.18 22.25 24.83
N PHE A 109 -1.69 21.51 23.85
CA PHE A 109 -2.93 21.86 23.20
C PHE A 109 -4.14 21.56 24.09
N PRO A 110 -5.06 22.53 24.25
CA PRO A 110 -6.29 22.32 25.02
C PRO A 110 -7.23 21.34 24.31
N ASP A 111 -8.09 20.71 25.10
CA ASP A 111 -9.15 19.86 24.56
C ASP A 111 -10.24 20.68 23.86
N GLY A 112 -10.84 20.05 22.84
CA GLY A 112 -12.02 20.57 22.17
C GLY A 112 -11.78 21.76 21.27
N VAL A 113 -12.86 22.42 20.89
CA VAL A 113 -12.91 23.54 19.95
C VAL A 113 -13.16 24.82 20.72
N SER A 114 -12.29 25.84 20.58
CA SER A 114 -12.55 27.17 21.15
C SER A 114 -13.52 27.96 20.27
N GLU A 115 -14.47 28.66 20.85
CA GLU A 115 -15.42 29.50 20.10
C GLU A 115 -14.72 30.64 19.33
N GLY A 116 -13.59 31.14 19.85
CA GLY A 116 -12.80 32.18 19.17
C GLY A 116 -12.17 31.69 17.86
N GLU A 117 -11.77 30.42 17.77
CA GLU A 117 -11.27 29.84 16.53
C GLU A 117 -12.45 29.35 15.65
N ALA A 118 -13.50 28.79 16.25
CA ALA A 118 -14.69 28.37 15.52
C ALA A 118 -15.33 29.52 14.73
N ALA A 119 -15.39 30.73 15.33
CA ALA A 119 -15.92 31.93 14.68
C ALA A 119 -15.16 32.36 13.40
N LYS A 120 -13.93 31.90 13.19
CA LYS A 120 -13.15 32.17 11.96
C LYS A 120 -13.40 31.14 10.85
N ARG A 121 -14.14 30.08 11.16
CA ARG A 121 -14.36 28.93 10.29
C ARG A 121 -15.81 28.87 9.83
N ARG A 122 -16.07 28.23 8.70
CA ARG A 122 -17.45 27.92 8.32
C ARG A 122 -18.00 26.83 9.24
N ASP A 123 -19.13 27.12 9.87
CA ASP A 123 -19.75 26.24 10.87
C ASP A 123 -20.65 25.18 10.21
N PHE A 124 -20.38 23.93 10.48
CA PHE A 124 -21.15 22.75 10.04
C PHE A 124 -21.67 21.94 11.22
N ARG A 125 -21.61 22.47 12.45
CA ARG A 125 -22.00 21.72 13.66
C ARG A 125 -23.47 21.31 13.69
N ASP A 126 -24.32 22.05 12.99
CA ASP A 126 -25.77 21.76 12.90
C ASP A 126 -26.12 20.93 11.64
N ILE A 127 -25.17 20.53 10.83
CA ILE A 127 -25.37 19.75 9.61
C ILE A 127 -25.02 18.28 9.90
N LEU A 128 -25.94 17.37 9.53
CA LEU A 128 -25.69 15.91 9.68
C LEU A 128 -24.33 15.52 9.13
N THR A 129 -23.47 15.03 10.01
CA THR A 129 -22.09 14.66 9.70
C THR A 129 -21.75 13.34 10.38
N PHE A 130 -21.12 12.42 9.65
CA PHE A 130 -20.69 11.11 10.17
C PHE A 130 -19.42 10.62 9.50
N THR A 131 -18.72 9.68 10.18
CA THR A 131 -17.56 8.98 9.64
C THR A 131 -17.91 7.54 9.28
N ILE A 132 -17.13 6.93 8.36
CA ILE A 132 -17.27 5.52 7.97
C ILE A 132 -15.85 4.93 7.92
N ASP A 133 -15.51 4.09 8.90
CA ASP A 133 -14.14 3.65 9.16
C ASP A 133 -14.07 2.13 9.46
N PRO A 134 -12.86 1.53 9.46
CA PRO A 134 -12.66 0.19 10.02
C PRO A 134 -13.09 0.12 11.48
N VAL A 135 -13.60 -1.04 11.93
CA VAL A 135 -14.08 -1.23 13.32
C VAL A 135 -13.01 -0.89 14.37
N ASP A 136 -11.77 -1.18 14.08
CA ASP A 136 -10.60 -1.02 14.96
C ASP A 136 -9.88 0.34 14.83
N ALA A 137 -10.33 1.22 13.92
CA ALA A 137 -9.74 2.55 13.74
C ALA A 137 -9.97 3.45 14.95
N LYS A 138 -8.99 4.33 15.24
CA LYS A 138 -9.01 5.34 16.30
C LYS A 138 -8.74 6.76 15.77
N ASP A 139 -8.09 6.85 14.63
CA ASP A 139 -7.64 8.06 13.93
C ASP A 139 -8.53 8.34 12.72
N PHE A 140 -9.72 8.92 12.99
CA PHE A 140 -10.70 9.24 11.96
C PHE A 140 -10.27 10.50 11.20
N ASP A 141 -9.69 10.33 10.03
CA ASP A 141 -9.18 11.42 9.18
C ASP A 141 -10.31 12.21 8.49
N ASP A 142 -11.40 11.54 8.12
CA ASP A 142 -12.43 12.08 7.25
C ASP A 142 -13.87 11.84 7.74
N ALA A 143 -14.74 12.78 7.42
CA ALA A 143 -16.18 12.71 7.65
C ALA A 143 -16.94 13.26 6.43
N LEU A 144 -18.15 12.76 6.22
CA LEU A 144 -19.08 13.27 5.21
C LEU A 144 -20.25 14.00 5.89
N SER A 145 -20.62 15.18 5.37
CA SER A 145 -21.87 15.85 5.70
C SER A 145 -22.78 15.93 4.50
N ILE A 146 -24.09 15.98 4.75
CA ILE A 146 -25.09 16.12 3.70
C ILE A 146 -26.29 16.93 4.16
N GLN A 147 -26.73 17.85 3.31
CA GLN A 147 -28.01 18.55 3.47
C GLN A 147 -28.64 18.89 2.13
N LEU A 148 -29.96 18.96 2.10
CA LEU A 148 -30.72 19.46 0.96
C LEU A 148 -30.91 20.99 1.10
N LEU A 149 -30.42 21.72 0.09
CA LEU A 149 -30.55 23.18 0.06
C LEU A 149 -31.93 23.63 -0.48
N PRO A 150 -32.37 24.87 -0.17
CA PRO A 150 -33.65 25.41 -0.67
C PRO A 150 -33.76 25.47 -2.20
N ASN A 151 -32.62 25.47 -2.92
CA ASN A 151 -32.56 25.47 -4.39
C ASN A 151 -32.69 24.06 -5.00
N GLY A 152 -32.89 23.02 -4.17
CA GLY A 152 -33.01 21.63 -4.61
C GLY A 152 -31.69 20.91 -4.90
N LEU A 153 -30.57 21.56 -4.64
CA LEU A 153 -29.25 20.93 -4.71
C LEU A 153 -28.90 20.27 -3.37
N TYR A 154 -28.13 19.20 -3.42
CA TYR A 154 -27.49 18.62 -2.24
C TYR A 154 -26.16 19.33 -1.98
N GLU A 155 -25.96 19.81 -0.77
CA GLU A 155 -24.66 20.24 -0.30
C GLU A 155 -24.00 19.08 0.44
N ILE A 156 -22.86 18.61 -0.10
CA ILE A 156 -22.11 17.49 0.46
C ILE A 156 -20.74 18.02 0.85
N GLY A 157 -20.40 17.88 2.13
CA GLY A 157 -19.09 18.23 2.69
C GLY A 157 -18.21 17.00 2.83
N VAL A 158 -16.96 17.12 2.37
CA VAL A 158 -15.86 16.21 2.68
C VAL A 158 -14.98 16.94 3.67
N HIS A 159 -15.04 16.53 4.93
CA HIS A 159 -14.39 17.20 6.06
C HIS A 159 -13.18 16.38 6.50
N ILE A 160 -12.02 16.99 6.47
CA ILE A 160 -10.75 16.35 6.81
C ILE A 160 -10.21 16.96 8.09
N ALA A 161 -9.69 16.15 9.00
CA ALA A 161 -9.05 16.59 10.23
C ALA A 161 -8.02 17.69 9.95
N ASP A 162 -8.13 18.86 10.59
CA ASP A 162 -7.23 19.99 10.34
C ASP A 162 -5.93 19.84 11.14
N VAL A 163 -5.13 18.82 10.78
CA VAL A 163 -3.82 18.54 11.38
C VAL A 163 -2.89 19.75 11.22
N SER A 164 -3.01 20.49 10.11
CA SER A 164 -2.17 21.66 9.83
C SER A 164 -2.39 22.83 10.81
N TYR A 165 -3.47 22.80 11.57
CA TYR A 165 -3.74 23.75 12.66
C TYR A 165 -2.87 23.45 13.89
N TYR A 166 -2.64 22.18 14.21
CA TYR A 166 -1.87 21.75 15.37
C TYR A 166 -0.37 21.59 15.06
N VAL A 167 -0.06 21.11 13.86
CA VAL A 167 1.31 20.87 13.40
C VAL A 167 1.79 22.11 12.64
N GLU A 168 2.33 23.08 13.38
CA GLU A 168 2.85 24.34 12.80
C GLU A 168 4.24 24.13 12.19
N PRO A 169 4.54 24.76 11.03
CA PRO A 169 5.84 24.63 10.36
C PRO A 169 7.02 25.03 11.25
N GLY A 170 8.05 24.17 11.31
CA GLY A 170 9.31 24.44 12.02
C GLY A 170 9.24 24.24 13.53
N THR A 171 8.23 23.54 14.02
CA THR A 171 8.14 23.09 15.42
C THR A 171 8.70 21.67 15.56
N ALA A 172 9.01 21.22 16.79
CA ALA A 172 9.46 19.85 17.05
C ALA A 172 8.44 18.81 16.54
N LEU A 173 7.15 19.08 16.70
CA LEU A 173 6.07 18.24 16.20
C LEU A 173 6.05 18.16 14.65
N ASP A 174 6.34 19.27 13.95
CA ASP A 174 6.46 19.31 12.50
C ASP A 174 7.70 18.57 11.99
N ASP A 175 8.84 18.77 12.64
CA ASP A 175 10.09 18.11 12.27
C ASP A 175 9.99 16.59 12.43
N GLU A 176 9.37 16.11 13.51
CA GLU A 176 9.13 14.67 13.72
C GLU A 176 8.11 14.10 12.70
N ALA A 177 7.00 14.82 12.46
CA ALA A 177 6.02 14.43 11.46
C ALA A 177 6.65 14.36 10.05
N TYR A 178 7.50 15.31 9.69
CA TYR A 178 8.25 15.29 8.44
C TYR A 178 9.26 14.14 8.39
N SER A 179 10.01 13.90 9.45
CA SER A 179 10.98 12.80 9.54
C SER A 179 10.33 11.44 9.32
N ARG A 180 9.19 11.17 9.95
CA ARG A 180 8.39 9.95 9.74
C ARG A 180 7.70 9.95 8.40
N ALA A 181 7.13 11.06 8.00
CA ALA A 181 6.37 11.36 6.79
C ALA A 181 5.13 10.49 6.55
N THR A 182 5.01 9.36 7.20
CA THR A 182 3.83 8.47 7.13
C THR A 182 3.75 7.58 8.38
N SER A 183 2.53 7.19 8.75
CA SER A 183 2.31 6.08 9.69
C SER A 183 2.63 4.75 9.01
N VAL A 184 2.99 3.73 9.80
CA VAL A 184 3.28 2.35 9.34
C VAL A 184 2.31 1.39 10.01
N TYR A 185 1.60 0.60 9.21
CA TYR A 185 0.57 -0.35 9.68
C TYR A 185 1.10 -1.78 9.62
N LEU A 186 1.67 -2.26 10.72
CA LEU A 186 2.03 -3.66 10.87
C LEU A 186 0.79 -4.49 11.26
N PRO A 187 0.80 -5.82 11.07
CA PRO A 187 -0.36 -6.65 11.37
C PRO A 187 -0.86 -6.58 12.82
N ASP A 188 0.01 -6.23 13.77
CA ASP A 188 -0.27 -6.24 15.21
C ASP A 188 -0.18 -4.87 15.87
N ARG A 189 0.28 -3.84 15.14
CA ARG A 189 0.48 -2.49 15.69
C ARG A 189 0.56 -1.42 14.61
N VAL A 190 0.34 -0.18 15.02
CA VAL A 190 0.61 1.02 14.21
C VAL A 190 1.81 1.74 14.79
N SER A 191 2.76 2.13 13.94
CA SER A 191 3.77 3.16 14.25
C SER A 191 3.27 4.49 13.69
N PRO A 192 2.70 5.38 14.53
CA PRO A 192 2.00 6.56 14.05
C PRO A 192 2.97 7.66 13.62
N MET A 193 2.54 8.50 12.66
CA MET A 193 3.28 9.69 12.23
C MET A 193 3.28 10.77 13.31
N LEU A 194 2.23 10.88 14.07
CA LEU A 194 2.00 11.88 15.11
C LEU A 194 1.72 11.21 16.46
N PRO A 195 2.05 11.85 17.61
CA PRO A 195 1.65 11.37 18.93
C PRO A 195 0.15 11.08 19.03
N GLU A 196 -0.24 10.09 19.82
CA GLU A 196 -1.65 9.69 19.97
C GLU A 196 -2.55 10.82 20.46
N ARG A 197 -2.01 11.74 21.28
CA ARG A 197 -2.69 12.96 21.68
C ARG A 197 -3.17 13.80 20.47
N ILE A 198 -2.37 13.88 19.42
CA ILE A 198 -2.74 14.60 18.18
C ILE A 198 -3.59 13.71 17.29
N SER A 199 -3.13 12.46 17.01
CA SER A 199 -3.77 11.59 16.02
C SER A 199 -5.11 11.04 16.45
N ASN A 200 -5.23 10.58 17.72
CA ASN A 200 -6.41 9.86 18.18
C ASN A 200 -7.40 10.73 18.98
N GLU A 201 -6.94 11.88 19.51
CA GLU A 201 -7.75 12.72 20.38
C GLU A 201 -8.11 14.07 19.75
N LEU A 202 -7.12 14.93 19.49
CA LEU A 202 -7.38 16.28 19.01
C LEU A 202 -7.87 16.33 17.57
N CYS A 203 -7.23 15.58 16.67
CA CYS A 203 -7.54 15.59 15.24
C CYS A 203 -8.63 14.59 14.85
N SER A 204 -8.68 13.42 15.48
CA SER A 204 -9.64 12.36 15.14
C SER A 204 -11.08 12.85 15.23
N LEU A 205 -11.85 12.66 14.14
CA LEU A 205 -13.23 13.13 14.02
C LEU A 205 -14.21 12.23 14.77
N ARG A 206 -13.97 12.05 16.07
CA ARG A 206 -14.70 11.13 16.96
C ARG A 206 -16.17 11.52 17.07
N PRO A 207 -17.09 10.54 17.17
CA PRO A 207 -18.51 10.80 17.27
C PRO A 207 -18.88 11.57 18.54
N LYS A 208 -19.88 12.45 18.43
CA LYS A 208 -20.40 13.31 19.50
C LYS A 208 -19.40 14.36 20.00
N GLU A 209 -18.40 14.69 19.16
CA GLU A 209 -17.43 15.73 19.44
C GLU A 209 -17.38 16.75 18.32
N SER A 210 -17.15 18.02 18.69
CA SER A 210 -16.84 19.07 17.71
C SER A 210 -15.36 19.09 17.41
N LYS A 211 -15.00 19.23 16.13
CA LYS A 211 -13.61 19.17 15.65
C LYS A 211 -13.33 20.25 14.62
N TYR A 212 -12.07 20.69 14.58
CA TYR A 212 -11.55 21.51 13.48
C TYR A 212 -11.29 20.65 12.26
N THR A 213 -11.78 21.11 11.12
CA THR A 213 -11.61 20.43 9.84
C THR A 213 -11.17 21.38 8.75
N PHE A 214 -10.61 20.83 7.69
CA PHE A 214 -10.37 21.47 6.42
C PHE A 214 -11.21 20.75 5.36
N SER A 215 -12.07 21.48 4.65
CA SER A 215 -13.16 20.86 3.93
C SER A 215 -13.20 21.23 2.46
N ALA A 216 -13.66 20.26 1.66
CA ALA A 216 -14.13 20.46 0.32
C ALA A 216 -15.65 20.25 0.30
N VAL A 217 -16.40 21.28 -0.06
CA VAL A 217 -17.87 21.28 -0.02
C VAL A 217 -18.41 21.45 -1.44
N PHE A 218 -19.31 20.57 -1.85
CA PHE A 218 -19.84 20.51 -3.20
C PHE A 218 -21.36 20.70 -3.20
N GLN A 219 -21.87 21.59 -4.06
CA GLN A 219 -23.29 21.65 -4.38
C GLN A 219 -23.52 20.85 -5.66
N MET A 220 -24.32 19.80 -5.56
CA MET A 220 -24.56 18.91 -6.69
C MET A 220 -26.02 18.47 -6.82
N THR A 221 -26.38 18.05 -8.01
CA THR A 221 -27.68 17.46 -8.31
C THR A 221 -27.70 15.98 -7.91
N ASP A 222 -28.88 15.38 -7.82
CA ASP A 222 -29.11 13.93 -7.69
C ASP A 222 -28.50 13.13 -8.86
N LYS A 223 -28.21 13.80 -9.98
CA LYS A 223 -27.51 13.20 -11.15
C LYS A 223 -25.99 13.27 -11.07
N CYS A 224 -25.44 13.76 -9.94
CA CYS A 224 -24.00 13.91 -9.71
C CYS A 224 -23.36 15.04 -10.56
N GLU A 225 -24.13 16.07 -10.95
CA GLU A 225 -23.59 17.26 -11.59
C GLU A 225 -23.15 18.26 -10.52
N ILE A 226 -21.87 18.55 -10.43
CA ILE A 226 -21.34 19.56 -9.51
C ILE A 226 -21.65 20.94 -10.09
N LYS A 227 -22.39 21.76 -9.34
CA LYS A 227 -22.76 23.11 -9.72
C LYS A 227 -21.85 24.16 -9.09
N ASP A 228 -21.36 23.89 -7.89
CA ASP A 228 -20.43 24.76 -7.16
C ASP A 228 -19.51 23.92 -6.26
N GLY A 229 -18.33 24.45 -5.96
CA GLY A 229 -17.35 23.84 -5.06
C GLY A 229 -16.65 24.89 -4.21
N TRP A 230 -16.56 24.65 -2.91
CA TRP A 230 -15.94 25.54 -1.93
C TRP A 230 -14.85 24.78 -1.16
N LEU A 231 -13.74 25.46 -0.88
CA LEU A 231 -12.62 24.95 -0.09
C LEU A 231 -12.34 25.88 1.07
N GLY A 232 -12.10 25.35 2.26
CA GLY A 232 -11.75 26.18 3.41
C GLY A 232 -11.79 25.45 4.75
N ARG A 233 -11.39 26.15 5.78
CA ARG A 233 -11.44 25.65 7.16
C ARG A 233 -12.87 25.69 7.70
N THR A 234 -13.25 24.61 8.39
CA THR A 234 -14.58 24.42 8.96
C THR A 234 -14.48 23.96 10.41
N VAL A 235 -15.60 23.99 11.10
CA VAL A 235 -15.82 23.28 12.35
C VAL A 235 -17.04 22.39 12.17
N ILE A 236 -16.93 21.13 12.54
CA ILE A 236 -18.01 20.13 12.46
C ILE A 236 -18.37 19.61 13.84
N HIS A 237 -19.54 18.98 13.94
CA HIS A 237 -19.89 18.05 15.01
C HIS A 237 -20.18 16.69 14.39
N SER A 238 -19.44 15.65 14.76
CA SER A 238 -19.68 14.32 14.23
C SER A 238 -20.86 13.67 14.95
N ASP A 239 -21.97 13.43 14.24
CA ASP A 239 -23.19 12.85 14.81
C ASP A 239 -23.07 11.36 15.06
N HIS A 240 -22.34 10.65 14.21
CA HIS A 240 -22.21 9.20 14.30
C HIS A 240 -20.90 8.69 13.65
N ARG A 241 -20.44 7.56 14.14
CA ARG A 241 -19.36 6.79 13.52
C ARG A 241 -19.92 5.44 13.07
N PHE A 242 -19.85 5.16 11.78
CA PHE A 242 -20.16 3.85 11.21
C PHE A 242 -18.90 3.02 10.97
N SER A 243 -19.04 1.71 11.04
CA SER A 243 -18.10 0.79 10.40
C SER A 243 -18.48 0.59 8.93
N TYR A 244 -17.52 0.15 8.10
CA TYR A 244 -17.81 -0.24 6.71
C TYR A 244 -18.84 -1.35 6.62
N GLU A 245 -18.83 -2.27 7.58
CA GLU A 245 -19.76 -3.39 7.65
C GLU A 245 -21.19 -2.91 7.89
N GLU A 246 -21.40 -2.00 8.86
CA GLU A 246 -22.72 -1.41 9.16
C GLU A 246 -23.28 -0.65 7.95
N VAL A 247 -22.47 0.15 7.26
CA VAL A 247 -22.91 0.86 6.05
C VAL A 247 -23.23 -0.12 4.93
N GLN A 248 -22.45 -1.18 4.78
CA GLN A 248 -22.73 -2.21 3.79
C GLN A 248 -24.06 -2.92 4.06
N GLU A 249 -24.37 -3.24 5.32
CA GLU A 249 -25.66 -3.81 5.72
C GLU A 249 -26.81 -2.86 5.40
N ILE A 250 -26.66 -1.55 5.67
CA ILE A 250 -27.67 -0.54 5.33
C ILE A 250 -27.90 -0.48 3.81
N ILE A 251 -26.85 -0.53 3.01
CA ILE A 251 -26.95 -0.52 1.55
C ILE A 251 -27.65 -1.77 1.03
N GLU A 252 -27.34 -2.95 1.58
CA GLU A 252 -27.91 -4.24 1.13
C GLU A 252 -29.35 -4.43 1.60
N ALA A 253 -29.65 -4.09 2.87
CA ALA A 253 -30.99 -4.25 3.45
C ALA A 253 -31.95 -3.12 3.05
N GLY A 254 -31.44 -1.93 2.75
CA GLY A 254 -32.24 -0.74 2.50
C GLY A 254 -32.92 -0.18 3.75
N GLU A 255 -32.43 -0.50 4.94
CA GLU A 255 -32.93 -0.09 6.25
C GLU A 255 -31.75 0.26 7.17
N GLY A 256 -31.94 1.16 8.13
CA GLY A 256 -30.94 1.54 9.13
C GLY A 256 -30.88 3.03 9.44
N LEU A 257 -29.94 3.41 10.31
CA LEU A 257 -29.71 4.79 10.69
C LEU A 257 -29.21 5.61 9.49
N TYR A 258 -29.77 6.79 9.24
CA TYR A 258 -29.44 7.68 8.12
C TYR A 258 -29.47 6.99 6.74
N ARG A 259 -30.40 6.04 6.60
CA ARG A 259 -30.53 5.21 5.39
C ARG A 259 -30.66 6.05 4.13
N ASP A 260 -31.49 7.10 4.13
CA ASP A 260 -31.76 7.90 2.93
C ASP A 260 -30.52 8.67 2.48
N GLU A 261 -29.77 9.21 3.42
CA GLU A 261 -28.52 9.91 3.18
C GLU A 261 -27.43 8.96 2.67
N ILE A 262 -27.27 7.79 3.31
CA ILE A 262 -26.29 6.75 2.89
C ILE A 262 -26.62 6.24 1.49
N MET A 263 -27.89 5.95 1.19
CA MET A 263 -28.31 5.48 -0.14
C MET A 263 -28.07 6.52 -1.23
N LEU A 264 -28.32 7.81 -0.92
CA LEU A 264 -28.02 8.89 -1.84
C LEU A 264 -26.53 9.03 -2.09
N LEU A 265 -25.73 9.08 -1.03
CA LEU A 265 -24.26 9.16 -1.14
C LEU A 265 -23.69 7.97 -1.94
N ASN A 266 -24.17 6.74 -1.67
CA ASN A 266 -23.77 5.57 -2.44
C ASN A 266 -24.15 5.70 -3.93
N THR A 267 -25.38 6.15 -4.21
CA THR A 267 -25.84 6.38 -5.60
C THR A 267 -24.93 7.37 -6.33
N LEU A 268 -24.55 8.46 -5.68
CA LEU A 268 -23.65 9.47 -6.25
C LEU A 268 -22.24 8.90 -6.45
N ALA A 269 -21.71 8.16 -5.47
CA ALA A 269 -20.41 7.53 -5.54
C ALA A 269 -20.31 6.54 -6.71
N GLN A 270 -21.33 5.67 -6.88
CA GLN A 270 -21.36 4.71 -8.00
C GLN A 270 -21.43 5.41 -9.37
N LYS A 271 -22.10 6.56 -9.47
CA LYS A 271 -22.08 7.39 -10.69
C LYS A 271 -20.69 7.97 -10.94
N MET A 272 -20.05 8.57 -9.93
CA MET A 272 -18.69 9.10 -10.05
C MET A 272 -17.71 8.01 -10.48
N ARG A 273 -17.77 6.84 -9.86
CA ARG A 273 -16.95 5.67 -10.19
C ARG A 273 -17.11 5.25 -11.65
N LYS A 274 -18.35 5.12 -12.10
CA LYS A 274 -18.65 4.76 -13.50
C LYS A 274 -18.08 5.77 -14.49
N GLU A 275 -18.21 7.07 -14.22
CA GLU A 275 -17.66 8.11 -15.09
C GLU A 275 -16.12 8.13 -15.06
N ARG A 276 -15.49 7.84 -13.92
CA ARG A 276 -14.04 7.73 -13.80
C ARG A 276 -13.48 6.62 -14.68
N PHE A 277 -14.11 5.44 -14.66
CA PHE A 277 -13.69 4.33 -15.54
C PHE A 277 -13.88 4.61 -17.03
N LYS A 278 -14.94 5.34 -17.41
CA LYS A 278 -15.10 5.79 -18.80
C LYS A 278 -14.00 6.78 -19.23
N LYS A 279 -13.43 7.53 -18.29
CA LYS A 279 -12.33 8.47 -18.54
C LYS A 279 -10.94 7.83 -18.52
N GLY A 280 -10.84 6.52 -18.38
CA GLY A 280 -9.59 5.78 -18.47
C GLY A 280 -8.97 5.37 -17.14
N ALA A 281 -9.69 5.42 -16.01
CA ALA A 281 -9.23 4.76 -14.79
C ALA A 281 -9.15 3.25 -14.99
N ILE A 282 -8.18 2.58 -14.36
CA ILE A 282 -7.99 1.14 -14.47
C ILE A 282 -8.49 0.46 -13.20
N ASN A 283 -9.30 -0.60 -13.35
CA ASN A 283 -9.94 -1.31 -12.24
C ASN A 283 -9.18 -2.60 -11.88
N PHE A 284 -7.97 -2.47 -11.35
CA PHE A 284 -7.32 -3.62 -10.73
C PHE A 284 -8.00 -3.94 -9.40
N SER A 285 -8.39 -5.20 -9.21
CA SER A 285 -8.88 -5.70 -7.93
C SER A 285 -7.70 -5.99 -7.00
N SER A 286 -7.82 -5.63 -5.73
CA SER A 286 -6.87 -6.05 -4.69
C SER A 286 -7.61 -6.72 -3.54
N GLN A 287 -7.15 -7.89 -3.15
CA GLN A 287 -7.59 -8.55 -1.91
C GLN A 287 -6.59 -8.22 -0.81
N GLU A 288 -7.07 -7.75 0.32
CA GLU A 288 -6.25 -7.49 1.50
C GLU A 288 -6.34 -8.68 2.46
N VAL A 289 -5.20 -9.29 2.73
CA VAL A 289 -5.08 -10.37 3.72
C VAL A 289 -4.86 -9.77 5.10
N ARG A 290 -5.73 -10.10 6.05
CA ARG A 290 -5.62 -9.69 7.46
C ARG A 290 -5.50 -10.89 8.37
N PHE A 291 -4.67 -10.76 9.40
CA PHE A 291 -4.50 -11.78 10.42
C PHE A 291 -5.47 -11.56 11.58
N VAL A 292 -6.10 -12.63 12.03
CA VAL A 292 -6.78 -12.67 13.33
C VAL A 292 -5.72 -13.04 14.35
N LEU A 293 -5.50 -12.18 15.34
CA LEU A 293 -4.44 -12.35 16.34
C LEU A 293 -5.05 -12.71 17.70
N ASP A 294 -4.33 -13.53 18.49
CA ASP A 294 -4.64 -13.78 19.89
C ASP A 294 -4.15 -12.65 20.82
N GLU A 295 -4.35 -12.79 22.14
CA GLU A 295 -3.92 -11.83 23.16
C GLU A 295 -2.38 -11.62 23.18
N ASN A 296 -1.61 -12.61 22.70
CA ASN A 296 -0.16 -12.55 22.58
C ASN A 296 0.28 -12.06 21.19
N ARG A 297 -0.66 -11.52 20.38
CA ARG A 297 -0.43 -11.05 19.02
C ARG A 297 0.06 -12.14 18.05
N LYS A 298 -0.19 -13.41 18.35
CA LYS A 298 0.09 -14.53 17.46
C LYS A 298 -1.07 -14.74 16.48
N PRO A 299 -0.80 -15.05 15.21
CA PRO A 299 -1.85 -15.28 14.22
C PRO A 299 -2.54 -16.62 14.48
N ILE A 300 -3.86 -16.56 14.67
CA ILE A 300 -4.75 -17.73 14.88
C ILE A 300 -5.69 -17.96 13.68
N GLY A 301 -5.75 -17.03 12.75
CA GLY A 301 -6.58 -17.12 11.55
C GLY A 301 -6.24 -16.04 10.54
N ILE A 302 -6.81 -16.19 9.34
CA ILE A 302 -6.66 -15.25 8.24
C ILE A 302 -8.05 -14.90 7.72
N THR A 303 -8.27 -13.62 7.45
CA THR A 303 -9.46 -13.10 6.78
C THR A 303 -9.06 -12.36 5.51
N ILE A 304 -9.88 -12.49 4.47
CA ILE A 304 -9.70 -11.75 3.22
C ILE A 304 -10.72 -10.62 3.21
N LYS A 305 -10.23 -9.39 3.12
CA LYS A 305 -11.07 -8.20 3.03
C LYS A 305 -11.23 -7.80 1.56
N GLU A 306 -12.48 -7.69 1.14
CA GLU A 306 -12.83 -7.23 -0.19
C GLU A 306 -13.40 -5.81 -0.14
N SER A 307 -13.09 -5.00 -1.15
CA SER A 307 -13.68 -3.66 -1.30
C SER A 307 -15.12 -3.78 -1.77
N LYS A 308 -16.07 -3.44 -0.89
CA LYS A 308 -17.52 -3.42 -1.15
C LYS A 308 -18.00 -1.99 -1.42
N GLU A 309 -19.31 -1.81 -1.66
CA GLU A 309 -19.90 -0.50 -2.00
C GLU A 309 -19.67 0.55 -0.90
N ALA A 310 -19.71 0.16 0.38
CA ALA A 310 -19.41 1.08 1.48
C ALA A 310 -17.99 1.66 1.40
N HIS A 311 -17.00 0.84 1.02
CA HIS A 311 -15.62 1.31 0.80
C HIS A 311 -15.53 2.22 -0.43
N GLN A 312 -16.23 1.86 -1.52
CA GLN A 312 -16.26 2.65 -2.75
C GLN A 312 -16.94 4.00 -2.56
N LEU A 313 -17.94 4.07 -1.67
CA LEU A 313 -18.61 5.32 -1.30
C LEU A 313 -17.58 6.32 -0.76
N ILE A 314 -16.82 5.95 0.26
CA ILE A 314 -15.80 6.81 0.84
C ILE A 314 -14.68 7.10 -0.17
N GLU A 315 -14.18 6.08 -0.88
CA GLU A 315 -13.15 6.23 -1.92
C GLU A 315 -13.50 7.34 -2.91
N GLU A 316 -14.70 7.31 -3.49
CA GLU A 316 -15.07 8.27 -4.54
C GLU A 316 -15.20 9.71 -4.03
N PHE A 317 -15.72 9.93 -2.81
CA PHE A 317 -15.75 11.27 -2.22
C PHE A 317 -14.35 11.77 -1.84
N MET A 318 -13.45 10.90 -1.35
CA MET A 318 -12.06 11.25 -1.09
C MET A 318 -11.32 11.57 -2.40
N LEU A 319 -11.53 10.79 -3.46
CA LEU A 319 -10.98 11.07 -4.79
C LEU A 319 -11.50 12.41 -5.34
N LEU A 320 -12.77 12.71 -5.15
CA LEU A 320 -13.37 13.98 -5.57
C LEU A 320 -12.70 15.17 -4.87
N ALA A 321 -12.55 15.12 -3.55
CA ALA A 321 -11.91 16.18 -2.76
C ALA A 321 -10.42 16.35 -3.17
N ASN A 322 -9.67 15.26 -3.24
CA ASN A 322 -8.26 15.26 -3.65
C ASN A 322 -8.07 15.91 -5.03
N LYS A 323 -8.89 15.52 -6.00
CA LYS A 323 -8.88 16.05 -7.35
C LYS A 323 -9.21 17.54 -7.36
N HIS A 324 -10.28 17.94 -6.66
CA HIS A 324 -10.75 19.33 -6.65
C HIS A 324 -9.71 20.29 -6.06
N VAL A 325 -9.03 19.88 -4.97
CA VAL A 325 -7.94 20.64 -4.38
C VAL A 325 -6.78 20.80 -5.36
N ALA A 326 -6.36 19.72 -6.03
CA ALA A 326 -5.30 19.77 -7.02
C ALA A 326 -5.65 20.66 -8.23
N GLU A 327 -6.89 20.57 -8.73
CA GLU A 327 -7.40 21.41 -9.81
C GLU A 327 -7.49 22.90 -9.42
N PHE A 328 -7.83 23.20 -8.16
CA PHE A 328 -7.85 24.57 -7.65
C PHE A 328 -6.44 25.16 -7.64
N ILE A 329 -5.47 24.46 -7.06
CA ILE A 329 -4.08 24.93 -6.94
C ILE A 329 -3.39 25.03 -8.31
N SER A 330 -3.65 24.10 -9.24
CA SER A 330 -3.02 24.10 -10.57
C SER A 330 -3.28 25.37 -11.39
N LYS A 331 -4.33 26.12 -11.06
CA LYS A 331 -4.71 27.39 -11.71
C LYS A 331 -4.02 28.62 -11.11
N ILE A 332 -3.32 28.46 -9.97
CA ILE A 332 -2.73 29.57 -9.22
C ILE A 332 -1.26 29.70 -9.59
N THR A 333 -0.86 30.93 -9.88
CA THR A 333 0.53 31.27 -10.20
C THR A 333 1.06 32.39 -9.31
N VAL A 334 2.38 32.37 -9.07
CA VAL A 334 3.11 33.43 -8.38
C VAL A 334 4.22 33.91 -9.33
N LYS A 335 4.15 35.19 -9.76
CA LYS A 335 5.10 35.75 -10.74
C LYS A 335 5.22 34.87 -11.99
N ASP A 336 4.07 34.50 -12.56
CA ASP A 336 3.92 33.67 -13.77
C ASP A 336 4.49 32.24 -13.65
N LYS A 337 4.75 31.78 -12.43
CA LYS A 337 5.17 30.39 -12.17
C LYS A 337 4.11 29.66 -11.37
N PRO A 338 3.84 28.38 -11.67
CA PRO A 338 2.98 27.55 -10.84
C PRO A 338 3.45 27.54 -9.39
N VAL A 339 2.50 27.50 -8.45
CA VAL A 339 2.82 27.30 -7.04
C VAL A 339 3.41 25.91 -6.84
N PRO A 340 4.59 25.77 -6.20
CA PRO A 340 5.13 24.46 -5.86
C PRO A 340 4.17 23.71 -4.93
N PHE A 341 3.70 22.56 -5.39
CA PHE A 341 2.63 21.81 -4.73
C PHE A 341 2.89 20.30 -4.78
N PRO A 342 2.64 19.53 -3.71
CA PRO A 342 2.91 18.10 -3.72
C PRO A 342 1.80 17.34 -4.45
N TYR A 343 1.94 17.21 -5.76
CA TYR A 343 1.07 16.34 -6.56
C TYR A 343 1.35 14.88 -6.27
N ARG A 344 0.30 14.06 -6.33
CA ARG A 344 0.41 12.60 -6.38
C ARG A 344 0.29 12.18 -7.84
N VAL A 345 1.40 11.75 -8.42
CA VAL A 345 1.47 11.43 -9.85
C VAL A 345 1.65 9.93 -10.08
N HIS A 346 1.16 9.46 -11.21
CA HIS A 346 1.33 8.08 -11.66
C HIS A 346 1.49 8.11 -13.18
N ASP A 347 2.68 7.75 -13.64
CA ASP A 347 3.02 7.76 -15.05
C ASP A 347 2.34 6.63 -15.83
N VAL A 348 2.37 6.69 -17.14
CA VAL A 348 1.92 5.62 -18.03
C VAL A 348 2.73 4.34 -17.80
N PRO A 349 2.22 3.17 -18.22
CA PRO A 349 2.96 1.91 -18.10
C PRO A 349 4.33 1.98 -18.78
N ASP A 350 5.32 1.32 -18.16
CA ASP A 350 6.67 1.19 -18.69
C ASP A 350 6.64 0.37 -20.01
N GLU A 351 7.01 0.99 -21.13
CA GLU A 351 6.98 0.36 -22.46
C GLU A 351 7.82 -0.92 -22.53
N ALA A 352 8.96 -0.95 -21.83
CA ALA A 352 9.84 -2.12 -21.78
C ALA A 352 9.19 -3.34 -21.09
N LYS A 353 8.23 -3.09 -20.19
CA LYS A 353 7.46 -4.13 -19.50
C LYS A 353 6.14 -4.42 -20.21
N LEU A 354 5.49 -3.38 -20.76
CA LEU A 354 4.20 -3.52 -21.44
C LEU A 354 4.31 -4.39 -22.69
N GLY A 355 5.38 -4.22 -23.49
CA GLY A 355 5.59 -5.01 -24.71
C GLY A 355 5.58 -6.53 -24.47
N PRO A 356 6.44 -7.08 -23.60
CA PRO A 356 6.42 -8.50 -23.25
C PRO A 356 5.07 -8.96 -22.67
N PHE A 357 4.45 -8.13 -21.82
CA PHE A 357 3.13 -8.42 -21.26
C PHE A 357 2.04 -8.57 -22.36
N MET A 358 2.01 -7.66 -23.32
CA MET A 358 1.05 -7.74 -24.45
C MET A 358 1.22 -9.02 -25.29
N VAL A 359 2.48 -9.44 -25.50
CA VAL A 359 2.76 -10.71 -26.20
C VAL A 359 2.22 -11.90 -25.38
N PHE A 360 2.39 -11.86 -24.06
CA PHE A 360 1.85 -12.86 -23.16
C PHE A 360 0.32 -12.87 -23.14
N ALA A 361 -0.32 -11.71 -22.93
CA ALA A 361 -1.78 -11.58 -22.88
C ALA A 361 -2.46 -12.02 -24.19
N LYS A 362 -1.79 -11.83 -25.34
CA LYS A 362 -2.28 -12.29 -26.65
C LYS A 362 -2.45 -13.80 -26.73
N LYS A 363 -1.67 -14.59 -25.96
CA LYS A 363 -1.81 -16.06 -25.89
C LYS A 363 -3.17 -16.48 -25.30
N TYR A 364 -3.77 -15.60 -24.49
CA TYR A 364 -5.11 -15.75 -23.89
C TYR A 364 -6.19 -15.00 -24.67
N GLY A 365 -5.87 -14.49 -25.87
CA GLY A 365 -6.82 -13.82 -26.75
C GLY A 365 -7.00 -12.33 -26.52
N HIS A 366 -6.22 -11.71 -25.61
CA HIS A 366 -6.31 -10.28 -25.32
C HIS A 366 -5.36 -9.47 -26.21
N THR A 367 -5.88 -8.39 -26.79
CA THR A 367 -5.12 -7.46 -27.64
C THR A 367 -5.15 -6.07 -27.04
N PHE A 368 -4.06 -5.33 -27.21
CA PHE A 368 -3.90 -3.98 -26.67
C PHE A 368 -3.79 -2.97 -27.82
N ASP A 369 -4.57 -1.89 -27.72
CA ASP A 369 -4.42 -0.71 -28.55
C ASP A 369 -3.49 0.29 -27.83
N VAL A 370 -2.31 0.49 -28.37
CA VAL A 370 -1.27 1.38 -27.81
C VAL A 370 -1.22 2.77 -28.47
N SER A 371 -2.26 3.13 -29.24
CA SER A 371 -2.31 4.41 -29.97
C SER A 371 -2.37 5.64 -29.05
N SER A 372 -2.83 5.47 -27.82
CA SER A 372 -2.83 6.52 -26.77
C SER A 372 -2.86 5.90 -25.37
N PRO A 373 -2.44 6.65 -24.32
CA PRO A 373 -2.55 6.20 -22.93
C PRO A 373 -3.96 5.77 -22.53
N GLN A 374 -4.99 6.48 -22.99
CA GLN A 374 -6.39 6.12 -22.75
C GLN A 374 -6.77 4.78 -23.38
N ARG A 375 -6.31 4.51 -24.62
CA ARG A 375 -6.57 3.23 -25.29
C ARG A 375 -5.88 2.05 -24.61
N ILE A 376 -4.69 2.29 -24.07
CA ILE A 376 -4.01 1.29 -23.24
C ILE A 376 -4.86 0.95 -21.99
N ALA A 377 -5.38 1.98 -21.29
CA ALA A 377 -6.24 1.78 -20.11
C ALA A 377 -7.55 1.05 -20.46
N GLU A 378 -8.20 1.40 -21.57
CA GLU A 378 -9.38 0.71 -22.08
C GLU A 378 -9.08 -0.77 -22.38
N SER A 379 -7.90 -1.07 -22.97
CA SER A 379 -7.46 -2.45 -23.25
C SER A 379 -7.24 -3.24 -21.95
N PHE A 380 -6.63 -2.65 -20.93
CA PHE A 380 -6.51 -3.25 -19.60
C PHE A 380 -7.88 -3.56 -19.00
N ASN A 381 -8.80 -2.59 -18.98
CA ASN A 381 -10.14 -2.78 -18.44
C ASN A 381 -10.93 -3.87 -19.19
N GLN A 382 -10.79 -3.93 -20.52
CA GLN A 382 -11.41 -4.99 -21.30
C GLN A 382 -10.82 -6.37 -20.98
N MET A 383 -9.49 -6.47 -20.88
CA MET A 383 -8.81 -7.71 -20.49
C MET A 383 -9.26 -8.18 -19.10
N LEU A 384 -9.27 -7.28 -18.10
CA LEU A 384 -9.69 -7.59 -16.74
C LEU A 384 -11.13 -8.09 -16.69
N LYS A 385 -12.03 -7.45 -17.44
CA LYS A 385 -13.42 -7.87 -17.56
C LYS A 385 -13.56 -9.25 -18.22
N ASP A 386 -12.82 -9.50 -19.29
CA ASP A 386 -12.91 -10.74 -20.06
C ASP A 386 -12.24 -11.92 -19.32
N ALA A 387 -11.24 -11.65 -18.50
CA ALA A 387 -10.53 -12.65 -17.68
C ALA A 387 -11.28 -12.98 -16.38
N ALA A 388 -12.25 -12.17 -15.96
CA ALA A 388 -12.96 -12.34 -14.69
C ALA A 388 -13.57 -13.76 -14.56
N GLY A 389 -13.23 -14.45 -13.46
CA GLY A 389 -13.67 -15.82 -13.18
C GLY A 389 -12.98 -16.92 -13.97
N LYS A 390 -12.02 -16.59 -14.84
CA LYS A 390 -11.25 -17.56 -15.62
C LYS A 390 -9.92 -17.91 -14.94
N PRO A 391 -9.34 -19.08 -15.26
CA PRO A 391 -8.07 -19.50 -14.66
C PRO A 391 -6.91 -18.52 -14.84
N GLU A 392 -6.88 -17.81 -15.98
CA GLU A 392 -5.84 -16.82 -16.31
C GLU A 392 -6.00 -15.47 -15.62
N GLN A 393 -7.12 -15.20 -14.93
CA GLN A 393 -7.39 -13.91 -14.29
C GLN A 393 -6.24 -13.48 -13.39
N HIS A 394 -5.85 -14.32 -12.44
CA HIS A 394 -4.83 -14.01 -11.45
C HIS A 394 -3.47 -13.64 -12.09
N VAL A 395 -3.05 -14.40 -13.08
CA VAL A 395 -1.76 -14.14 -13.75
C VAL A 395 -1.80 -12.87 -14.60
N LEU A 396 -2.90 -12.61 -15.30
CA LEU A 396 -3.05 -11.40 -16.12
C LEU A 396 -3.11 -10.14 -15.25
N GLU A 397 -3.83 -10.18 -14.13
CA GLU A 397 -3.87 -9.09 -13.15
C GLU A 397 -2.48 -8.84 -12.54
N ALA A 398 -1.82 -9.88 -12.02
CA ALA A 398 -0.51 -9.76 -11.37
C ALA A 398 0.57 -9.24 -12.33
N LEU A 399 0.63 -9.74 -13.56
CA LEU A 399 1.58 -9.28 -14.57
C LEU A 399 1.21 -7.89 -15.09
N GLY A 400 -0.08 -7.60 -15.29
CA GLY A 400 -0.57 -6.28 -15.68
C GLY A 400 -0.16 -5.19 -14.69
N ILE A 401 -0.35 -5.43 -13.38
CA ILE A 401 0.08 -4.50 -12.33
C ILE A 401 1.61 -4.27 -12.38
N ARG A 402 2.41 -5.29 -12.67
CA ARG A 402 3.88 -5.16 -12.76
C ARG A 402 4.35 -4.27 -13.91
N THR A 403 3.51 -4.02 -14.93
CA THR A 403 3.81 -3.09 -16.02
C THR A 403 3.63 -1.64 -15.62
N MET A 404 2.83 -1.37 -14.58
CA MET A 404 2.51 -0.03 -14.13
C MET A 404 3.71 0.66 -13.49
N ALA A 405 3.81 1.96 -13.72
CA ALA A 405 4.72 2.83 -12.97
C ALA A 405 4.30 2.86 -11.48
N LYS A 406 5.21 3.28 -10.61
CA LYS A 406 4.86 3.52 -9.20
C LYS A 406 4.38 4.96 -9.06
N ALA A 407 3.28 5.15 -8.33
CA ALA A 407 2.86 6.49 -7.95
C ALA A 407 3.88 7.12 -6.98
N VAL A 408 4.16 8.41 -7.14
CA VAL A 408 5.11 9.17 -6.32
C VAL A 408 4.56 10.57 -6.03
N TYR A 409 5.16 11.24 -5.04
CA TYR A 409 4.94 12.67 -4.83
C TYR A 409 6.01 13.47 -5.58
N THR A 410 5.61 14.54 -6.24
CA THR A 410 6.50 15.48 -6.93
C THR A 410 5.84 16.84 -7.06
N ALA A 411 6.63 17.90 -7.19
CA ALA A 411 6.13 19.24 -7.48
C ALA A 411 5.78 19.44 -8.99
N GLU A 412 6.17 18.50 -9.85
CA GLU A 412 5.85 18.48 -11.27
C GLU A 412 4.60 17.64 -11.53
N ASN A 413 3.56 18.27 -12.07
CA ASN A 413 2.32 17.57 -12.37
C ASN A 413 2.37 16.88 -13.74
N ILE A 414 2.35 15.56 -13.74
CA ILE A 414 2.23 14.73 -14.96
C ILE A 414 0.90 13.96 -15.01
N GLY A 415 -0.02 14.25 -14.06
CA GLY A 415 -1.28 13.53 -13.90
C GLY A 415 -1.17 12.20 -13.17
N HIS A 416 -2.30 11.54 -13.00
CA HIS A 416 -2.37 10.22 -12.36
C HIS A 416 -3.04 9.22 -13.30
N TYR A 417 -2.24 8.52 -14.10
CA TYR A 417 -2.70 7.61 -15.15
C TYR A 417 -3.69 6.55 -14.62
N GLY A 418 -3.35 5.83 -13.56
CA GLY A 418 -4.20 4.76 -13.02
C GLY A 418 -5.59 5.22 -12.57
N LEU A 419 -5.75 6.50 -12.17
CA LEU A 419 -7.03 7.10 -11.78
C LEU A 419 -7.72 7.86 -12.94
N GLY A 420 -7.03 8.11 -14.05
CA GLY A 420 -7.55 8.91 -15.15
C GLY A 420 -7.72 10.39 -14.81
N PHE A 421 -6.87 10.95 -13.94
CA PHE A 421 -6.92 12.35 -13.50
C PHE A 421 -5.73 13.17 -14.05
N GLU A 422 -6.02 14.36 -14.56
CA GLU A 422 -4.99 15.31 -14.99
C GLU A 422 -4.32 16.02 -13.80
N ASN A 423 -5.07 16.26 -12.73
CA ASN A 423 -4.57 16.87 -11.49
C ASN A 423 -5.01 16.01 -10.31
N TYR A 424 -4.06 15.61 -9.48
CA TYR A 424 -4.35 14.81 -8.32
C TYR A 424 -3.34 15.07 -7.20
N CYS A 425 -3.82 15.12 -5.97
CA CYS A 425 -3.01 15.20 -4.76
C CYS A 425 -3.60 14.30 -3.67
N HIS A 426 -2.91 14.18 -2.58
CA HIS A 426 -3.44 13.62 -1.35
C HIS A 426 -3.75 14.77 -0.37
N PHE A 427 -5.01 14.91 0.00
CA PHE A 427 -5.53 15.93 0.91
C PHE A 427 -6.25 15.30 2.11
N THR A 428 -6.72 14.05 1.97
CA THR A 428 -7.77 13.45 2.78
C THR A 428 -7.27 12.61 3.96
N SER A 429 -5.95 12.51 4.22
CA SER A 429 -5.44 11.74 5.36
C SER A 429 -4.21 12.38 6.04
N PRO A 430 -4.32 13.60 6.58
CA PRO A 430 -3.19 14.32 7.16
C PRO A 430 -2.72 13.77 8.53
N ILE A 431 -3.54 12.97 9.22
CA ILE A 431 -3.12 12.32 10.48
C ILE A 431 -1.99 11.33 10.22
N ARG A 432 -2.04 10.64 9.08
CA ARG A 432 -1.13 9.55 8.75
C ARG A 432 -0.24 9.78 7.53
N ARG A 433 -0.36 10.92 6.82
CA ARG A 433 0.47 11.26 5.66
C ARG A 433 0.90 12.73 5.70
N TYR A 434 2.19 12.98 5.76
CA TYR A 434 2.73 14.34 5.77
C TYR A 434 2.51 15.13 4.46
N PRO A 435 2.50 14.52 3.24
CA PRO A 435 2.11 15.23 2.02
C PRO A 435 0.76 15.92 2.12
N ASP A 436 -0.21 15.33 2.80
CA ASP A 436 -1.54 15.93 3.03
C ASP A 436 -1.44 17.18 3.90
N VAL A 437 -0.57 17.17 4.93
CA VAL A 437 -0.28 18.37 5.75
C VAL A 437 0.33 19.48 4.89
N LEU A 438 1.25 19.13 3.98
CA LEU A 438 1.83 20.10 3.04
C LEU A 438 0.75 20.67 2.10
N VAL A 439 -0.15 19.81 1.59
CA VAL A 439 -1.29 20.24 0.76
C VAL A 439 -2.18 21.22 1.52
N HIS A 440 -2.56 20.91 2.77
CA HIS A 440 -3.37 21.80 3.61
C HIS A 440 -2.71 23.18 3.78
N ARG A 441 -1.41 23.22 4.02
CA ARG A 441 -0.64 24.48 4.20
C ARG A 441 -0.61 25.31 2.92
N VAL A 442 -0.30 24.70 1.77
CA VAL A 442 -0.26 25.41 0.48
C VAL A 442 -1.67 25.88 0.10
N LEU A 443 -2.69 25.04 0.30
CA LEU A 443 -4.08 25.39 0.04
C LEU A 443 -4.51 26.61 0.88
N GLN A 444 -4.20 26.63 2.18
CA GLN A 444 -4.53 27.78 3.03
C GLN A 444 -3.85 29.06 2.55
N GLN A 445 -2.56 29.01 2.21
CA GLN A 445 -1.86 30.18 1.67
C GLN A 445 -2.50 30.72 0.38
N CYS A 446 -2.99 29.82 -0.47
CA CYS A 446 -3.69 30.18 -1.71
C CYS A 446 -5.08 30.80 -1.44
N LEU A 447 -5.82 30.27 -0.48
CA LEU A 447 -7.12 30.80 -0.06
C LEU A 447 -6.97 32.21 0.58
N ASP A 448 -5.90 32.42 1.35
CA ASP A 448 -5.53 33.71 1.94
C ASP A 448 -4.94 34.69 0.90
N LYS A 449 -4.85 34.30 -0.37
CA LYS A 449 -4.24 35.07 -1.45
C LYS A 449 -2.78 35.46 -1.19
N GLN A 450 -2.07 34.65 -0.43
CA GLN A 450 -0.64 34.82 -0.08
C GLN A 450 0.19 33.56 -0.42
N PRO A 451 0.07 32.99 -1.63
CA PRO A 451 0.81 31.81 -2.00
C PRO A 451 2.32 32.09 -1.99
N GLN A 452 3.08 31.13 -1.43
CA GLN A 452 4.52 31.23 -1.32
C GLN A 452 5.22 30.23 -2.26
N ILE A 453 6.43 30.58 -2.71
CA ILE A 453 7.27 29.67 -3.49
C ILE A 453 8.20 28.91 -2.54
N ASP A 454 7.83 27.71 -2.17
CA ASP A 454 8.72 26.80 -1.42
C ASP A 454 9.70 26.12 -2.40
N LYS A 455 10.95 26.58 -2.40
CA LYS A 455 12.02 26.00 -3.25
C LYS A 455 12.42 24.58 -2.83
N LYS A 456 12.04 24.14 -1.63
CA LYS A 456 12.34 22.80 -1.12
C LYS A 456 11.20 21.81 -1.36
N MET A 457 10.10 22.21 -2.00
CA MET A 457 8.92 21.35 -2.18
C MET A 457 9.28 20.02 -2.84
N GLU A 458 10.07 20.04 -3.93
CA GLU A 458 10.49 18.82 -4.60
C GLU A 458 11.31 17.88 -3.70
N ALA A 459 12.20 18.44 -2.88
CA ALA A 459 12.96 17.64 -1.90
C ALA A 459 12.04 17.03 -0.83
N LYS A 460 11.01 17.77 -0.37
CA LYS A 460 10.00 17.26 0.55
C LYS A 460 9.18 16.13 -0.09
N CYS A 461 8.74 16.28 -1.33
CA CYS A 461 8.02 15.26 -2.09
C CYS A 461 8.84 13.97 -2.24
N LYS A 462 10.13 14.11 -2.59
CA LYS A 462 11.04 12.98 -2.69
C LYS A 462 11.21 12.25 -1.36
N HIS A 463 11.42 13.00 -0.27
CA HIS A 463 11.50 12.43 1.08
C HIS A 463 10.23 11.65 1.44
N CYS A 464 9.05 12.24 1.24
CA CYS A 464 7.77 11.56 1.50
C CYS A 464 7.63 10.26 0.69
N SER A 465 8.01 10.28 -0.59
CA SER A 465 7.96 9.08 -1.44
C SER A 465 8.94 7.99 -0.99
N GLU A 466 10.13 8.38 -0.50
CA GLU A 466 11.10 7.43 0.06
C GLU A 466 10.59 6.82 1.38
N ARG A 467 9.97 7.62 2.26
CA ARG A 467 9.41 7.15 3.53
C ARG A 467 8.18 6.26 3.31
N GLU A 468 7.29 6.60 2.38
CA GLU A 468 6.16 5.76 1.97
C GLU A 468 6.64 4.38 1.48
N ARG A 469 7.71 4.35 0.68
CA ARG A 469 8.31 3.08 0.25
C ARG A 469 8.85 2.26 1.42
N ALA A 470 9.55 2.91 2.35
CA ALA A 470 10.09 2.24 3.53
C ALA A 470 8.95 1.69 4.42
N ALA A 471 7.85 2.43 4.58
CA ALA A 471 6.66 1.98 5.30
C ALA A 471 6.04 0.74 4.63
N MET A 472 5.80 0.80 3.33
CA MET A 472 5.26 -0.33 2.56
C MET A 472 6.17 -1.59 2.62
N GLU A 473 7.49 -1.42 2.58
CA GLU A 473 8.44 -2.53 2.73
C GLU A 473 8.38 -3.12 4.14
N SER A 474 8.19 -2.28 5.18
CA SER A 474 8.00 -2.73 6.57
C SER A 474 6.69 -3.50 6.76
N GLU A 475 5.59 -3.00 6.19
CA GLU A 475 4.28 -3.65 6.22
C GLU A 475 4.35 -5.02 5.52
N ARG A 476 4.99 -5.11 4.37
CA ARG A 476 5.23 -6.39 3.67
C ARG A 476 6.08 -7.35 4.50
N ALA A 477 7.12 -6.84 5.15
CA ALA A 477 8.00 -7.64 6.00
C ALA A 477 7.25 -8.16 7.24
N GLY A 478 6.42 -7.32 7.87
CA GLY A 478 5.55 -7.69 8.99
C GLY A 478 4.50 -8.74 8.59
N ASN A 479 3.82 -8.52 7.46
CA ASN A 479 2.88 -9.49 6.90
C ASN A 479 3.55 -10.83 6.60
N LYS A 480 4.75 -10.82 5.99
CA LYS A 480 5.49 -12.05 5.69
C LYS A 480 5.92 -12.78 6.95
N TYR A 481 6.34 -12.05 8.00
CA TYR A 481 6.64 -12.65 9.30
C TYR A 481 5.41 -13.37 9.87
N LYS A 482 4.24 -12.71 9.87
CA LYS A 482 2.99 -13.29 10.37
C LYS A 482 2.50 -14.48 9.52
N GLN A 483 2.72 -14.46 8.21
CA GLN A 483 2.46 -15.63 7.37
C GLN A 483 3.32 -16.83 7.77
N VAL A 484 4.61 -16.62 8.01
CA VAL A 484 5.54 -17.68 8.42
C VAL A 484 5.18 -18.18 9.82
N GLU A 485 4.87 -17.27 10.76
CA GLU A 485 4.44 -17.61 12.11
C GLU A 485 3.14 -18.44 12.09
N TYR A 486 2.18 -18.06 11.26
CA TYR A 486 0.92 -18.79 11.09
C TYR A 486 1.14 -20.18 10.48
N MET A 487 1.87 -20.26 9.38
CA MET A 487 2.11 -21.52 8.67
C MET A 487 3.04 -22.49 9.43
N SER A 488 3.79 -22.00 10.41
CA SER A 488 4.63 -22.88 11.26
C SER A 488 3.83 -23.93 12.05
N GLN A 489 2.53 -23.69 12.26
CA GLN A 489 1.61 -24.62 12.93
C GLN A 489 1.25 -25.83 12.06
N PHE A 490 1.43 -25.71 10.74
CA PHE A 490 1.00 -26.70 9.74
C PHE A 490 2.17 -27.43 9.08
N LEU A 491 3.31 -27.53 9.77
CA LEU A 491 4.46 -28.27 9.25
C LEU A 491 4.09 -29.74 9.02
N GLY A 492 4.31 -30.20 7.78
CA GLY A 492 3.99 -31.55 7.35
C GLY A 492 2.58 -31.70 6.75
N GLU A 493 1.74 -30.69 6.78
CA GLU A 493 0.40 -30.71 6.20
C GLU A 493 0.41 -30.30 4.71
N GLU A 494 -0.61 -30.77 3.99
CA GLU A 494 -0.77 -30.54 2.56
C GLU A 494 -1.88 -29.52 2.30
N PHE A 495 -1.66 -28.63 1.29
CA PHE A 495 -2.59 -27.59 0.90
C PHE A 495 -2.69 -27.48 -0.62
N GLU A 496 -3.89 -27.14 -1.10
CA GLU A 496 -4.05 -26.67 -2.46
C GLU A 496 -3.46 -25.25 -2.60
N GLY A 497 -2.77 -25.00 -3.68
CA GLY A 497 -2.14 -23.72 -3.97
C GLY A 497 -2.17 -23.37 -5.44
N VAL A 498 -1.86 -22.10 -5.71
CA VAL A 498 -1.73 -21.56 -7.06
C VAL A 498 -0.31 -21.02 -7.23
N VAL A 499 0.33 -21.34 -8.34
CA VAL A 499 1.66 -20.80 -8.66
C VAL A 499 1.58 -19.29 -8.83
N SER A 500 2.17 -18.53 -7.92
CA SER A 500 2.14 -17.06 -7.87
C SER A 500 3.34 -16.39 -8.55
N GLY A 501 4.42 -17.15 -8.77
CA GLY A 501 5.63 -16.65 -9.41
C GLY A 501 6.55 -17.77 -9.85
N VAL A 502 7.35 -17.52 -10.89
CA VAL A 502 8.31 -18.50 -11.44
C VAL A 502 9.67 -17.83 -11.65
N ALA A 503 10.73 -18.51 -11.23
CA ALA A 503 12.12 -18.09 -11.42
C ALA A 503 13.03 -19.28 -11.81
N SER A 504 14.28 -18.97 -12.13
CA SER A 504 15.26 -20.00 -12.54
C SER A 504 15.64 -20.99 -11.45
N PHE A 505 15.34 -20.68 -10.17
CA PHE A 505 15.70 -21.51 -9.00
C PHE A 505 14.48 -22.19 -8.34
N GLY A 506 13.24 -21.94 -8.84
CA GLY A 506 12.02 -22.50 -8.28
C GLY A 506 10.78 -21.71 -8.67
N PHE A 507 9.69 -22.02 -8.02
CA PHE A 507 8.45 -21.28 -8.17
C PHE A 507 7.79 -21.06 -6.80
N TRP A 508 7.08 -19.94 -6.68
CA TRP A 508 6.29 -19.63 -5.50
C TRP A 508 4.88 -20.14 -5.66
N VAL A 509 4.32 -20.63 -4.57
CA VAL A 509 2.93 -21.09 -4.49
C VAL A 509 2.23 -20.34 -3.38
N GLU A 510 1.10 -19.74 -3.69
CA GLU A 510 0.18 -19.18 -2.71
C GLU A 510 -0.91 -20.19 -2.39
N THR A 511 -1.07 -20.55 -1.11
CA THR A 511 -2.15 -21.46 -0.67
C THR A 511 -3.51 -20.83 -0.91
N VAL A 512 -4.49 -21.63 -1.37
CA VAL A 512 -5.85 -21.14 -1.66
C VAL A 512 -6.55 -20.69 -0.39
N GLU A 513 -6.47 -21.51 0.66
CA GLU A 513 -7.19 -21.32 1.92
C GLU A 513 -6.60 -20.17 2.76
N HIS A 514 -5.27 -20.12 2.89
CA HIS A 514 -4.60 -19.22 3.83
C HIS A 514 -3.88 -18.05 3.15
N LYS A 515 -3.85 -17.99 1.81
CA LYS A 515 -3.16 -16.93 1.06
C LYS A 515 -1.70 -16.71 1.49
N CYS A 516 -1.04 -17.79 1.91
CA CYS A 516 0.36 -17.78 2.33
C CYS A 516 1.26 -18.28 1.22
N GLU A 517 2.24 -17.44 0.85
CA GLU A 517 3.16 -17.75 -0.24
C GLU A 517 4.43 -18.43 0.30
N GLY A 518 4.83 -19.55 -0.31
CA GLY A 518 6.06 -20.25 -0.04
C GLY A 518 6.78 -20.66 -1.31
N LEU A 519 8.06 -21.01 -1.19
CA LEU A 519 8.94 -21.40 -2.30
C LEU A 519 8.98 -22.91 -2.45
N VAL A 520 8.70 -23.41 -3.66
CA VAL A 520 9.08 -24.75 -4.12
C VAL A 520 10.40 -24.63 -4.86
N SER A 521 11.47 -25.09 -4.25
CA SER A 521 12.82 -25.01 -4.83
C SER A 521 13.00 -26.02 -5.96
N LEU A 522 13.74 -25.66 -7.03
CA LEU A 522 14.15 -26.66 -8.03
C LEU A 522 15.03 -27.78 -7.45
N PHE A 523 15.72 -27.51 -6.35
CA PHE A 523 16.50 -28.54 -5.67
C PHE A 523 15.61 -29.67 -5.14
N SER A 524 14.43 -29.34 -4.58
CA SER A 524 13.45 -30.35 -4.11
C SER A 524 12.83 -31.17 -5.26
N LEU A 525 12.92 -30.68 -6.49
CA LEU A 525 12.39 -31.32 -7.69
C LEU A 525 13.48 -32.06 -8.49
N SER A 526 14.74 -32.02 -8.07
CA SER A 526 15.88 -32.57 -8.82
C SER A 526 15.79 -34.08 -9.06
N ASP A 527 15.25 -34.83 -8.11
CA ASP A 527 15.04 -36.28 -8.23
C ASP A 527 13.92 -36.62 -9.23
N TYR A 528 13.02 -35.69 -9.47
CA TYR A 528 11.87 -35.84 -10.35
C TYR A 528 12.22 -35.52 -11.81
N ASP A 529 12.76 -34.31 -12.09
CA ASP A 529 13.20 -33.89 -13.42
C ASP A 529 14.23 -32.75 -13.34
N ASP A 530 14.87 -32.48 -14.47
CA ASP A 530 15.70 -31.30 -14.69
C ASP A 530 14.88 -30.23 -15.39
N PHE A 531 14.53 -29.15 -14.67
CA PHE A 531 13.63 -28.10 -15.16
C PHE A 531 14.40 -26.94 -15.80
N ARG A 532 13.89 -26.47 -16.94
CA ARG A 532 14.37 -25.27 -17.63
C ARG A 532 13.39 -24.13 -17.43
N HIS A 533 13.88 -22.97 -17.03
CA HIS A 533 13.10 -21.73 -16.97
C HIS A 533 12.92 -21.13 -18.36
N ILE A 534 11.67 -20.83 -18.73
CA ILE A 534 11.30 -20.13 -19.95
C ILE A 534 10.68 -18.79 -19.51
N GLU A 535 11.52 -17.75 -19.53
CA GLU A 535 11.19 -16.44 -19.00
C GLU A 535 10.01 -15.79 -19.74
N GLU A 536 9.99 -15.90 -21.08
CA GLU A 536 8.92 -15.34 -21.94
C GLU A 536 7.53 -15.91 -21.68
N ASP A 537 7.46 -17.11 -21.09
CA ASP A 537 6.21 -17.83 -20.79
C ASP A 537 5.91 -17.89 -19.28
N TYR A 538 6.78 -17.31 -18.43
CA TYR A 538 6.67 -17.41 -16.97
C TYR A 538 6.46 -18.84 -16.48
N LYS A 539 7.26 -19.80 -17.02
CA LYS A 539 7.11 -21.22 -16.71
C LYS A 539 8.43 -21.95 -16.54
N LEU A 540 8.38 -23.05 -15.78
CA LEU A 540 9.40 -24.09 -15.74
C LEU A 540 8.93 -25.28 -16.57
N VAL A 541 9.83 -25.91 -17.32
CA VAL A 541 9.53 -27.10 -18.15
C VAL A 541 10.56 -28.18 -17.87
N GLY A 542 10.08 -29.37 -17.49
CA GLY A 542 10.90 -30.55 -17.28
C GLY A 542 11.45 -31.09 -18.60
N LYS A 543 12.76 -31.33 -18.64
CA LYS A 543 13.46 -31.77 -19.85
C LYS A 543 13.12 -33.20 -20.26
N ARG A 544 12.83 -34.07 -19.29
CA ARG A 544 12.50 -35.49 -19.53
C ARG A 544 11.01 -35.72 -19.62
N SER A 545 10.26 -35.18 -18.66
CA SER A 545 8.83 -35.40 -18.54
C SER A 545 7.98 -34.50 -19.45
N GLY A 546 8.53 -33.34 -19.86
CA GLY A 546 7.76 -32.30 -20.55
C GLY A 546 6.77 -31.57 -19.65
N ARG A 547 6.69 -31.93 -18.37
CA ARG A 547 5.80 -31.32 -17.38
C ARG A 547 6.16 -29.85 -17.19
N SER A 548 5.15 -28.99 -17.10
CA SER A 548 5.38 -27.56 -16.93
C SER A 548 4.65 -27.02 -15.69
N PHE A 549 5.26 -25.99 -15.07
CA PHE A 549 4.66 -25.20 -14.00
C PHE A 549 4.64 -23.73 -14.45
N ARG A 550 3.46 -23.16 -14.57
CA ARG A 550 3.23 -21.76 -15.00
C ARG A 550 2.56 -20.98 -13.87
N MET A 551 2.72 -19.67 -13.89
CA MET A 551 1.89 -18.81 -13.05
C MET A 551 0.40 -19.10 -13.31
N GLY A 552 -0.37 -19.24 -12.22
CA GLY A 552 -1.79 -19.59 -12.26
C GLY A 552 -2.11 -21.09 -12.22
N ASP A 553 -1.12 -21.98 -12.40
CA ASP A 553 -1.35 -23.43 -12.31
C ASP A 553 -1.71 -23.83 -10.87
N LYS A 554 -2.70 -24.71 -10.73
CA LYS A 554 -3.07 -25.30 -9.44
C LYS A 554 -2.13 -26.45 -9.10
N VAL A 555 -1.66 -26.49 -7.87
CA VAL A 555 -0.73 -27.51 -7.36
C VAL A 555 -1.10 -27.88 -5.93
N THR A 556 -0.75 -29.09 -5.52
CA THR A 556 -0.79 -29.47 -4.10
C THR A 556 0.62 -29.38 -3.54
N ILE A 557 0.75 -28.70 -2.41
CA ILE A 557 2.04 -28.51 -1.72
C ILE A 557 1.98 -29.03 -0.31
N LYS A 558 3.14 -29.37 0.23
CA LYS A 558 3.36 -29.71 1.63
C LYS A 558 4.25 -28.66 2.28
N VAL A 559 3.89 -28.22 3.48
CA VAL A 559 4.71 -27.26 4.24
C VAL A 559 5.89 -28.02 4.85
N VAL A 560 7.12 -27.72 4.45
CA VAL A 560 8.32 -28.44 4.92
C VAL A 560 9.19 -27.63 5.86
N ALA A 561 9.24 -26.31 5.71
CA ALA A 561 9.96 -25.45 6.63
C ALA A 561 9.30 -24.07 6.78
N ALA A 562 9.38 -23.51 8.00
CA ALA A 562 8.97 -22.15 8.32
C ALA A 562 10.11 -21.47 9.09
N ASN A 563 10.82 -20.57 8.44
CA ASN A 563 11.96 -19.85 9.02
C ASN A 563 11.54 -18.41 9.36
N LEU A 564 11.28 -18.13 10.64
CA LEU A 564 10.86 -16.81 11.12
C LEU A 564 11.93 -15.73 10.93
N GLU A 565 13.19 -16.07 11.16
CA GLU A 565 14.31 -15.13 11.03
C GLU A 565 14.47 -14.64 9.60
N LYS A 566 14.44 -15.57 8.62
CA LYS A 566 14.50 -15.26 7.19
C LYS A 566 13.14 -14.84 6.62
N ARG A 567 12.07 -14.98 7.37
CA ARG A 567 10.69 -14.75 6.91
C ARG A 567 10.36 -15.55 5.66
N GLN A 568 10.74 -16.83 5.66
CA GLN A 568 10.65 -17.71 4.50
C GLN A 568 9.86 -18.97 4.82
N LEU A 569 8.96 -19.34 3.90
CA LEU A 569 8.26 -20.62 3.86
C LEU A 569 8.81 -21.46 2.72
N ASP A 570 9.18 -22.69 3.02
CA ASP A 570 9.58 -23.65 2.00
C ASP A 570 8.48 -24.72 1.89
N TYR A 571 8.11 -24.97 0.65
CA TYR A 571 7.11 -25.96 0.27
C TYR A 571 7.73 -27.06 -0.56
N GLU A 572 7.15 -28.25 -0.49
CA GLU A 572 7.44 -29.38 -1.35
C GLU A 572 6.21 -29.70 -2.20
N LEU A 573 6.43 -30.02 -3.47
CA LEU A 573 5.35 -30.38 -4.39
C LEU A 573 4.88 -31.82 -4.11
N VAL A 574 3.56 -32.00 -3.94
CA VAL A 574 2.94 -33.33 -3.79
C VAL A 574 2.59 -33.88 -5.16
N LEU A 575 3.33 -34.86 -5.62
CA LEU A 575 3.28 -35.37 -7.00
C LEU A 575 2.14 -36.38 -7.30
N GLY A 576 1.27 -36.68 -6.31
CA GLY A 576 0.21 -37.69 -6.44
C GLY A 576 -1.21 -37.18 -6.80
N HIS A 577 -1.45 -35.87 -6.66
CA HIS A 577 -2.77 -35.25 -6.87
C HIS A 577 -2.69 -34.14 -7.94
N ILE A 578 -2.45 -34.51 -9.17
CA ILE A 578 -2.67 -33.58 -10.29
C ILE A 578 -3.82 -34.15 -11.08
N ASP A 579 -4.99 -33.52 -10.92
CA ASP A 579 -6.15 -33.82 -11.73
C ASP A 579 -5.83 -33.77 -13.22
N SER A 580 -6.37 -34.76 -13.94
CA SER A 580 -6.24 -34.94 -15.37
C SER A 580 -6.89 -33.85 -16.23
N THR A 581 -7.01 -32.64 -15.73
CA THR A 581 -7.55 -31.47 -16.44
C THR A 581 -6.56 -30.81 -17.41
N GLU A 582 -5.34 -31.34 -17.56
CA GLU A 582 -4.36 -30.83 -18.57
C GLU A 582 -4.85 -30.98 -20.03
N GLU A 583 -5.79 -31.88 -20.33
CA GLU A 583 -6.34 -32.01 -21.71
C GLU A 583 -7.36 -30.93 -22.07
N GLU A 584 -8.01 -30.28 -21.10
CA GLU A 584 -9.02 -29.25 -21.38
C GLU A 584 -8.44 -27.85 -21.52
N LEU A 585 -7.28 -27.55 -20.92
CA LEU A 585 -6.59 -26.25 -21.02
C LEU A 585 -5.66 -26.14 -22.25
N LEU A 586 -5.26 -27.25 -22.84
CA LEU A 586 -4.45 -27.31 -24.05
C LEU A 586 -5.33 -27.54 -25.29
N GLY A 587 -6.32 -26.70 -25.55
CA GLY A 587 -7.11 -26.66 -26.76
C GLY A 587 -6.30 -26.44 -28.07
N SER A 588 -5.23 -27.20 -28.28
CA SER A 588 -4.59 -27.38 -29.60
C SER A 588 -3.79 -28.66 -29.62
N LYS A 589 -4.40 -29.72 -30.16
CA LYS A 589 -3.65 -30.90 -30.61
C LYS A 589 -2.58 -30.44 -31.60
N PRO A 590 -1.33 -30.91 -31.48
CA PRO A 590 -0.37 -30.68 -32.55
C PRO A 590 -0.90 -31.34 -33.82
N VAL A 591 -0.98 -30.59 -34.89
CA VAL A 591 -1.30 -31.10 -36.23
C VAL A 591 -0.20 -32.10 -36.60
N HIS A 592 -0.45 -33.37 -36.43
CA HIS A 592 0.39 -34.43 -36.99
C HIS A 592 0.35 -34.30 -38.49
N GLY A 593 1.41 -33.77 -39.06
CA GLY A 593 1.65 -33.90 -40.51
C GLY A 593 1.68 -35.36 -40.87
N LYS A 594 0.71 -35.77 -41.70
CA LYS A 594 0.70 -37.11 -42.32
C LYS A 594 1.98 -37.29 -43.14
N SER A 595 2.93 -38.05 -42.63
CA SER A 595 4.01 -38.59 -43.44
C SER A 595 3.39 -39.68 -44.35
N SER A 596 3.31 -39.40 -45.62
CA SER A 596 2.96 -40.38 -46.66
C SER A 596 4.05 -41.45 -46.69
N LYS A 597 3.73 -42.67 -46.26
CA LYS A 597 4.54 -43.86 -46.50
C LYS A 597 4.52 -44.14 -48.02
N SER A 598 5.62 -43.91 -48.69
CA SER A 598 5.89 -44.51 -49.99
C SER A 598 6.55 -45.89 -49.80
N SER A 599 5.83 -46.94 -50.15
CA SER A 599 6.37 -48.29 -50.29
C SER A 599 7.23 -48.41 -51.55
N PRO A 600 8.25 -49.28 -51.56
CA PRO A 600 9.17 -49.42 -52.69
C PRO A 600 8.52 -50.28 -53.80
N ARG A 601 8.56 -49.81 -55.03
CA ARG A 601 8.34 -50.63 -56.22
C ARG A 601 9.58 -50.71 -57.05
N SER A 602 9.84 -51.94 -57.45
CA SER A 602 10.90 -52.55 -58.22
C SER A 602 11.16 -51.94 -59.60
N PHE A 603 12.40 -52.10 -60.00
CA PHE A 603 13.04 -52.01 -61.32
C PHE A 603 12.15 -52.40 -62.50
N GLY A 604 12.26 -51.63 -63.59
CA GLY A 604 11.78 -51.99 -64.95
C GLY A 604 12.36 -51.00 -65.94
N GLU A 605 13.20 -51.57 -66.81
CA GLU A 605 13.99 -50.98 -67.90
C GLU A 605 13.26 -50.27 -69.02
N GLN A 606 14.01 -49.41 -69.71
CA GLN A 606 13.95 -49.08 -71.15
C GLN A 606 12.87 -48.07 -71.64
N LYS A 607 13.22 -47.06 -72.35
CA LYS A 607 13.81 -46.88 -73.68
C LYS A 607 13.83 -45.38 -74.06
N LYS A 608 14.90 -45.02 -74.74
CA LYS A 608 15.10 -43.85 -75.57
C LYS A 608 13.97 -43.42 -76.48
N LYS A 609 13.71 -42.12 -76.64
CA LYS A 609 13.69 -41.47 -78.00
C LYS A 609 13.65 -39.93 -77.86
N LYS A 610 14.64 -39.36 -78.36
CA LYS A 610 14.88 -38.27 -79.32
C LYS A 610 13.61 -37.48 -79.79
N GLY A 611 13.80 -36.14 -79.80
CA GLY A 611 13.26 -35.34 -80.87
C GLY A 611 12.82 -33.93 -80.45
N LYS A 612 13.69 -32.97 -80.72
CA LYS A 612 13.46 -31.74 -81.46
C LYS A 612 12.09 -31.03 -81.30
N LYS A 613 12.04 -29.82 -80.81
CA LYS A 613 12.31 -28.51 -81.39
C LYS A 613 12.31 -27.48 -80.29
#